data_5d2c162b91c3855c444dcdc9369d0b6f
#
_entry.id   5d2c162b91c3855c444dcdc9369d0b6f
#
_cell.length_a   1.000
_cell.length_b   1.000
_cell.length_c   1.000
_cell.angle_alpha   90.00
_cell.angle_beta   90.00
_cell.angle_gamma   90.00
#
_symmetry.space_group_name_H-M   'P 1'
#
loop_
_entity.id
_entity.type
_entity.pdbx_description
1 polymer ?
#
loop_
_entity_poly.entity_id
_entity_poly.type
_entity_poly.pdbx_seq_one_letter_code
_entity_poly.pdbx_strand_id
1 'polypeptide(L)'
;MKGIKITMKKTIAVLLALALLLSFTACGNQTPKEPEPVEISLKIEKADWPRIDGALACLPFYEQTAAILMDISLEEARGMILTNNTPASFREIAEGDVDLIFCLHASAEQEEYAKENGVTLEYTPYANDAFVFFVNKDNPVDSLTMQQLHDIYAGKITNWKEVGGNDEEIIAYQRNEGSGSQTGLYQYVISEDEVEDPVTEKRIGDMGGIIDAVAYYDNAKGALGYSYLYFVTNQHFDEDIKLLAIDGFAPDKENIQSGKYPMITQYCCVINKDQPADSVVRKIIDWCTGPQGQQLAEELYYVPVK
;
A
#
# COMPACT_ATOMS: atom_id res chain seq x y z
N MET A 1 -22.02 40.63 4.26
CA MET A 1 -20.85 39.82 4.03
C MET A 1 -21.11 38.91 2.84
N LYS A 2 -20.48 39.18 1.67
CA LYS A 2 -20.69 38.42 0.42
C LYS A 2 -19.73 37.24 0.40
N GLY A 3 -20.27 36.03 0.42
CA GLY A 3 -19.53 34.80 0.28
C GLY A 3 -18.99 34.61 -1.13
N ILE A 4 -17.71 34.40 -1.27
CA ILE A 4 -17.02 34.12 -2.52
C ILE A 4 -17.23 32.63 -2.83
N LYS A 5 -18.06 32.33 -3.82
CA LYS A 5 -18.14 30.99 -4.42
C LYS A 5 -16.93 30.79 -5.34
N ILE A 6 -15.90 30.14 -4.86
CA ILE A 6 -14.79 29.68 -5.70
C ILE A 6 -15.21 28.35 -6.33
N THR A 7 -15.42 28.38 -7.64
CA THR A 7 -15.77 27.20 -8.44
C THR A 7 -14.56 26.28 -8.55
N MET A 8 -14.64 25.09 -7.98
CA MET A 8 -13.61 24.04 -7.90
C MET A 8 -12.98 23.61 -9.26
N LYS A 9 -13.59 23.95 -10.39
CA LYS A 9 -13.04 23.66 -11.73
C LYS A 9 -11.70 24.37 -12.05
N LYS A 10 -11.28 25.35 -11.23
CA LYS A 10 -10.01 26.08 -11.43
C LYS A 10 -8.88 25.64 -10.50
N THR A 11 -9.15 24.84 -9.49
CA THR A 11 -8.16 24.51 -8.45
C THR A 11 -7.28 23.32 -8.82
N ILE A 12 -7.77 22.36 -9.59
CA ILE A 12 -6.98 21.23 -10.10
C ILE A 12 -5.97 21.69 -11.16
N ALA A 13 -6.34 22.66 -12.00
CA ALA A 13 -5.43 23.22 -13.01
C ALA A 13 -4.30 24.12 -12.43
N VAL A 14 -4.45 24.65 -11.21
CA VAL A 14 -3.50 25.60 -10.61
C VAL A 14 -2.43 24.90 -9.77
N LEU A 15 -2.68 23.72 -9.22
CA LEU A 15 -1.66 22.96 -8.45
C LEU A 15 -0.63 22.27 -9.33
N LEU A 16 -0.93 21.96 -10.60
CA LEU A 16 0.03 21.44 -11.59
C LEU A 16 0.99 22.51 -12.15
N ALA A 17 0.71 23.80 -11.98
CA ALA A 17 1.51 24.88 -12.57
C ALA A 17 2.62 25.42 -11.65
N LEU A 18 2.67 25.08 -10.35
CA LEU A 18 3.62 25.71 -9.41
C LEU A 18 4.91 24.94 -9.14
N ALA A 19 5.03 23.70 -9.59
CA ALA A 19 6.22 22.85 -9.33
C ALA A 19 7.34 22.97 -10.40
N LEU A 20 7.17 23.77 -11.48
CA LEU A 20 8.11 23.80 -12.62
C LEU A 20 8.85 25.14 -12.82
N LEU A 21 8.93 26.03 -11.83
CA LEU A 21 9.53 27.38 -12.01
C LEU A 21 10.90 27.62 -11.38
N LEU A 22 11.69 26.59 -11.09
CA LEU A 22 13.07 26.81 -10.58
C LEU A 22 14.10 25.89 -11.25
N SER A 23 14.37 26.13 -12.53
CA SER A 23 15.69 25.97 -13.13
C SER A 23 15.57 26.08 -14.66
N PHE A 24 15.96 27.20 -15.24
CA PHE A 24 16.62 27.24 -16.57
C PHE A 24 17.02 28.67 -16.91
N THR A 25 18.28 28.98 -16.74
CA THR A 25 18.99 29.99 -17.57
C THR A 25 19.89 29.23 -18.50
N ALA A 26 19.51 29.08 -19.76
CA ALA A 26 20.32 29.30 -20.97
C ALA A 26 19.69 28.66 -22.21
N CYS A 27 19.47 29.54 -23.23
CA CYS A 27 19.37 29.28 -24.68
C CYS A 27 18.26 28.41 -25.26
N GLY A 28 17.34 29.06 -25.95
CA GLY A 28 16.47 28.48 -26.97
C GLY A 28 14.98 28.66 -26.66
N ASN A 29 14.31 29.60 -27.36
CA ASN A 29 12.89 29.85 -27.34
C ASN A 29 12.09 28.59 -27.73
N GLN A 30 11.77 27.73 -26.77
CA GLN A 30 10.61 26.84 -26.83
C GLN A 30 9.84 27.03 -25.53
N THR A 31 8.70 27.70 -25.61
CA THR A 31 7.68 27.69 -24.53
C THR A 31 7.39 26.24 -24.21
N PRO A 32 7.46 25.79 -22.93
CA PRO A 32 7.00 24.46 -22.56
C PRO A 32 5.52 24.35 -22.97
N LYS A 33 5.20 23.37 -23.82
CA LYS A 33 3.83 23.06 -24.18
C LYS A 33 3.12 22.64 -22.89
N GLU A 34 2.08 23.36 -22.48
CA GLU A 34 1.23 22.97 -21.37
C GLU A 34 0.74 21.55 -21.67
N PRO A 35 0.85 20.59 -20.75
CA PRO A 35 0.37 19.23 -21.00
C PRO A 35 -1.11 19.30 -21.39
N GLU A 36 -1.42 18.73 -22.54
CA GLU A 36 -2.83 18.66 -22.99
C GLU A 36 -3.62 17.85 -21.94
N PRO A 37 -4.86 18.26 -21.63
CA PRO A 37 -5.70 17.51 -20.71
C PRO A 37 -5.83 16.07 -21.23
N VAL A 38 -5.43 15.11 -20.45
CA VAL A 38 -5.58 13.70 -20.81
C VAL A 38 -7.08 13.40 -20.84
N GLU A 39 -7.61 13.13 -22.02
CA GLU A 39 -9.02 12.77 -22.18
C GLU A 39 -9.26 11.43 -21.46
N ILE A 40 -10.19 11.40 -20.49
CA ILE A 40 -10.51 10.19 -19.73
C ILE A 40 -11.10 9.17 -20.71
N SER A 41 -10.38 8.08 -20.94
CA SER A 41 -10.72 7.08 -21.96
C SER A 41 -11.92 6.20 -21.60
N LEU A 42 -12.27 6.13 -20.29
CA LEU A 42 -13.38 5.33 -19.77
C LEU A 42 -14.25 6.20 -18.86
N LYS A 43 -15.56 6.21 -19.12
CA LYS A 43 -16.58 6.81 -18.22
C LYS A 43 -17.58 5.74 -17.84
N ILE A 44 -18.00 5.73 -16.58
CA ILE A 44 -18.94 4.78 -16.02
C ILE A 44 -20.06 5.57 -15.33
N GLU A 45 -21.31 5.27 -15.68
CA GLU A 45 -22.45 5.85 -14.98
C GLU A 45 -22.54 5.29 -13.54
N LYS A 46 -22.97 6.13 -12.59
CA LYS A 46 -23.09 5.71 -11.18
C LYS A 46 -23.95 4.46 -10.98
N ALA A 47 -24.99 4.30 -11.81
CA ALA A 47 -25.88 3.16 -11.75
C ALA A 47 -25.20 1.83 -12.16
N ASP A 48 -24.13 1.92 -12.94
CA ASP A 48 -23.35 0.78 -13.43
C ASP A 48 -22.06 0.56 -12.63
N TRP A 49 -21.83 1.38 -11.59
CA TRP A 49 -20.63 1.24 -10.75
C TRP A 49 -20.68 -0.06 -9.94
N PRO A 50 -19.64 -0.91 -10.03
CA PRO A 50 -19.62 -2.18 -9.30
C PRO A 50 -19.38 -1.96 -7.80
N ARG A 51 -19.66 -2.97 -7.01
CA ARG A 51 -19.34 -2.99 -5.58
C ARG A 51 -17.84 -3.20 -5.41
N ILE A 52 -17.16 -2.18 -4.88
CA ILE A 52 -15.70 -2.16 -4.73
C ILE A 52 -15.32 -2.01 -3.27
N ASP A 53 -14.33 -2.77 -2.85
CA ASP A 53 -13.70 -2.69 -1.54
C ASP A 53 -12.16 -2.82 -1.65
N GLY A 54 -11.44 -2.81 -0.54
CA GLY A 54 -10.00 -3.05 -0.54
C GLY A 54 -9.30 -2.77 0.78
N ALA A 55 -8.01 -3.06 0.78
CA ALA A 55 -7.12 -2.75 1.89
C ALA A 55 -6.93 -1.24 2.06
N LEU A 56 -6.73 -0.78 3.31
CA LEU A 56 -6.53 0.65 3.61
C LEU A 56 -5.36 1.26 2.84
N ALA A 57 -4.28 0.50 2.63
CA ALA A 57 -3.13 0.97 1.84
C ALA A 57 -3.49 1.24 0.36
N CYS A 58 -4.54 0.61 -0.16
CA CYS A 58 -5.02 0.79 -1.53
C CYS A 58 -6.08 1.90 -1.66
N LEU A 59 -6.67 2.35 -0.54
CA LEU A 59 -7.80 3.29 -0.52
C LEU A 59 -7.58 4.54 -1.38
N PRO A 60 -6.46 5.26 -1.31
CA PRO A 60 -6.25 6.45 -2.12
C PRO A 60 -6.36 6.19 -3.63
N PHE A 61 -5.93 5.01 -4.10
CA PHE A 61 -5.98 4.66 -5.50
C PHE A 61 -7.42 4.36 -5.96
N TYR A 62 -8.15 3.49 -5.26
CA TYR A 62 -9.47 3.10 -5.74
C TYR A 62 -10.55 4.16 -5.48
N GLU A 63 -10.43 5.04 -4.46
CA GLU A 63 -11.32 6.19 -4.29
C GLU A 63 -11.12 7.23 -5.40
N GLN A 64 -9.87 7.50 -5.81
CA GLN A 64 -9.57 8.39 -6.93
C GLN A 64 -10.01 7.77 -8.27
N THR A 65 -9.80 6.47 -8.45
CA THR A 65 -10.30 5.74 -9.63
C THR A 65 -11.81 5.89 -9.75
N ALA A 66 -12.55 5.72 -8.66
CA ALA A 66 -14.00 5.91 -8.62
C ALA A 66 -14.40 7.36 -9.00
N ALA A 67 -13.74 8.35 -8.41
CA ALA A 67 -14.01 9.76 -8.69
C ALA A 67 -13.75 10.12 -10.16
N ILE A 68 -12.64 9.65 -10.73
CA ILE A 68 -12.25 9.91 -12.12
C ILE A 68 -13.22 9.23 -13.09
N LEU A 69 -13.47 7.93 -12.92
CA LEU A 69 -14.26 7.16 -13.88
C LEU A 69 -15.75 7.52 -13.88
N MET A 70 -16.27 7.97 -12.73
CA MET A 70 -17.66 8.46 -12.65
C MET A 70 -17.80 9.97 -12.88
N ASP A 71 -16.71 10.73 -13.02
CA ASP A 71 -16.70 12.21 -13.13
C ASP A 71 -17.44 12.90 -11.96
N ILE A 72 -17.14 12.46 -10.73
CA ILE A 72 -17.72 12.94 -9.47
C ILE A 72 -16.66 13.48 -8.51
N SER A 73 -17.11 14.13 -7.42
CA SER A 73 -16.18 14.54 -6.36
C SER A 73 -15.64 13.33 -5.58
N LEU A 74 -14.44 13.50 -4.99
CA LEU A 74 -13.85 12.46 -4.13
C LEU A 74 -14.75 12.13 -2.93
N GLU A 75 -15.42 13.14 -2.34
CA GLU A 75 -16.38 12.96 -1.25
C GLU A 75 -17.54 12.05 -1.67
N GLU A 76 -18.06 12.26 -2.88
CA GLU A 76 -19.14 11.45 -3.42
C GLU A 76 -18.65 10.02 -3.76
N ALA A 77 -17.46 9.90 -4.33
CA ALA A 77 -16.84 8.60 -4.64
C ALA A 77 -16.64 7.73 -3.39
N ARG A 78 -16.27 8.31 -2.25
CA ARG A 78 -16.18 7.62 -0.95
C ARG A 78 -17.51 7.01 -0.50
N GLY A 79 -18.64 7.59 -0.90
CA GLY A 79 -19.96 7.03 -0.65
C GLY A 79 -20.35 5.88 -1.61
N MET A 80 -19.56 5.63 -2.65
CA MET A 80 -19.79 4.62 -3.67
C MET A 80 -18.87 3.40 -3.57
N ILE A 81 -17.99 3.37 -2.57
CA ILE A 81 -17.04 2.29 -2.31
C ILE A 81 -17.17 1.81 -0.86
N LEU A 82 -16.74 0.59 -0.60
CA LEU A 82 -16.55 0.09 0.76
C LEU A 82 -15.12 0.38 1.21
N THR A 83 -14.90 0.41 2.53
CA THR A 83 -13.60 0.72 3.14
C THR A 83 -13.34 -0.23 4.33
N ASN A 84 -13.43 -1.51 4.05
CA ASN A 84 -13.19 -2.55 5.03
C ASN A 84 -11.66 -2.80 5.20
N ASN A 85 -11.32 -3.88 5.83
CA ASN A 85 -9.93 -4.34 5.94
C ASN A 85 -9.70 -5.57 5.04
N THR A 86 -8.43 -5.95 4.85
CA THR A 86 -8.06 -7.08 4.00
C THR A 86 -8.85 -8.37 4.30
N PRO A 87 -9.01 -8.84 5.57
CA PRO A 87 -9.81 -10.02 5.85
C PRO A 87 -11.28 -9.92 5.43
N ALA A 88 -11.91 -8.77 5.66
CA ALA A 88 -13.30 -8.56 5.28
C ALA A 88 -13.46 -8.51 3.75
N SER A 89 -12.60 -7.79 3.05
CA SER A 89 -12.66 -7.69 1.58
C SER A 89 -12.51 -9.06 0.90
N PHE A 90 -11.59 -9.91 1.37
CA PHE A 90 -11.45 -11.26 0.83
C PHE A 90 -12.65 -12.17 1.13
N ARG A 91 -13.27 -12.02 2.29
CA ARG A 91 -14.50 -12.73 2.61
C ARG A 91 -15.64 -12.28 1.69
N GLU A 92 -15.85 -10.98 1.53
CA GLU A 92 -16.93 -10.42 0.73
C GLU A 92 -16.84 -10.78 -0.75
N ILE A 93 -15.62 -10.82 -1.32
CA ILE A 93 -15.45 -11.26 -2.71
C ILE A 93 -15.71 -12.77 -2.85
N ALA A 94 -15.35 -13.59 -1.86
CA ALA A 94 -15.65 -15.01 -1.84
C ALA A 94 -17.15 -15.30 -1.71
N GLU A 95 -17.89 -14.49 -0.93
CA GLU A 95 -19.34 -14.59 -0.74
C GLU A 95 -20.12 -13.93 -1.91
N GLY A 96 -19.45 -13.18 -2.81
CA GLY A 96 -20.08 -12.49 -3.93
C GLY A 96 -20.76 -11.17 -3.53
N ASP A 97 -20.41 -10.61 -2.37
CA ASP A 97 -20.95 -9.33 -1.89
C ASP A 97 -20.23 -8.13 -2.52
N VAL A 98 -19.01 -8.31 -3.03
CA VAL A 98 -18.27 -7.33 -3.83
C VAL A 98 -17.83 -7.93 -5.16
N ASP A 99 -17.59 -7.06 -6.14
CA ASP A 99 -17.27 -7.45 -7.52
C ASP A 99 -15.77 -7.31 -7.82
N LEU A 100 -15.08 -6.41 -7.08
CA LEU A 100 -13.67 -6.07 -7.24
C LEU A 100 -13.10 -5.64 -5.88
N ILE A 101 -11.95 -6.15 -5.53
CA ILE A 101 -11.20 -5.63 -4.39
C ILE A 101 -9.79 -5.17 -4.81
N PHE A 102 -9.30 -4.14 -4.12
CA PHE A 102 -7.94 -3.62 -4.25
C PHE A 102 -7.13 -4.08 -3.03
N CYS A 103 -6.33 -5.12 -3.21
CA CYS A 103 -5.59 -5.75 -2.12
C CYS A 103 -4.21 -6.23 -2.59
N LEU A 104 -3.43 -6.70 -1.63
CA LEU A 104 -2.29 -7.59 -1.87
C LEU A 104 -2.80 -9.01 -2.16
N HIS A 105 -1.89 -9.97 -2.34
CA HIS A 105 -2.27 -11.38 -2.44
C HIS A 105 -2.92 -11.87 -1.13
N ALA A 106 -3.87 -12.78 -1.27
CA ALA A 106 -4.53 -13.45 -0.17
C ALA A 106 -3.58 -14.32 0.65
N SER A 107 -3.92 -14.53 1.92
CA SER A 107 -3.33 -15.61 2.70
C SER A 107 -3.83 -16.99 2.21
N ALA A 108 -3.15 -18.06 2.60
CA ALA A 108 -3.57 -19.42 2.26
C ALA A 108 -5.00 -19.73 2.76
N GLU A 109 -5.38 -19.23 3.94
CA GLU A 109 -6.71 -19.37 4.52
C GLU A 109 -7.77 -18.62 3.68
N GLN A 110 -7.47 -17.40 3.23
CA GLN A 110 -8.37 -16.61 2.37
C GLN A 110 -8.54 -17.23 1.00
N GLU A 111 -7.48 -17.79 0.40
CA GLU A 111 -7.56 -18.55 -0.86
C GLU A 111 -8.42 -19.80 -0.72
N GLU A 112 -8.26 -20.57 0.37
CA GLU A 112 -9.06 -21.76 0.60
C GLU A 112 -10.53 -21.39 0.86
N TYR A 113 -10.80 -20.32 1.65
CA TYR A 113 -12.16 -19.84 1.87
C TYR A 113 -12.85 -19.42 0.56
N ALA A 114 -12.15 -18.70 -0.34
CA ALA A 114 -12.68 -18.35 -1.65
C ALA A 114 -13.03 -19.61 -2.45
N LYS A 115 -12.14 -20.59 -2.46
CA LYS A 115 -12.34 -21.87 -3.16
C LYS A 115 -13.49 -22.69 -2.60
N GLU A 116 -13.68 -22.74 -1.26
CA GLU A 116 -14.81 -23.38 -0.62
C GLU A 116 -16.16 -22.74 -1.03
N ASN A 117 -16.17 -21.44 -1.32
CA ASN A 117 -17.31 -20.71 -1.88
C ASN A 117 -17.42 -20.79 -3.42
N GLY A 118 -16.59 -21.60 -4.07
CA GLY A 118 -16.59 -21.79 -5.53
C GLY A 118 -15.98 -20.64 -6.32
N VAL A 119 -15.22 -19.74 -5.66
CA VAL A 119 -14.55 -18.60 -6.27
C VAL A 119 -13.09 -18.93 -6.54
N THR A 120 -12.63 -18.66 -7.75
CA THR A 120 -11.21 -18.63 -8.11
C THR A 120 -10.77 -17.19 -8.22
N LEU A 121 -9.85 -16.76 -7.38
CA LEU A 121 -9.33 -15.41 -7.39
C LEU A 121 -8.40 -15.19 -8.59
N GLU A 122 -8.56 -14.05 -9.26
CA GLU A 122 -7.69 -13.58 -10.35
C GLU A 122 -7.07 -12.25 -9.91
N TYR A 123 -5.73 -12.17 -9.99
CA TYR A 123 -4.95 -11.02 -9.57
C TYR A 123 -4.38 -10.28 -10.76
N THR A 124 -4.60 -8.97 -10.83
CA THR A 124 -4.01 -8.10 -11.84
C THR A 124 -3.24 -6.97 -11.15
N PRO A 125 -1.90 -6.98 -11.16
CA PRO A 125 -1.10 -5.94 -10.52
C PRO A 125 -1.31 -4.56 -11.16
N TYR A 126 -1.51 -3.52 -10.33
CA TYR A 126 -1.59 -2.13 -10.79
C TYR A 126 -0.49 -1.23 -10.21
N ALA A 127 0.13 -1.61 -9.11
CA ALA A 127 1.27 -0.89 -8.53
C ALA A 127 2.22 -1.84 -7.80
N ASN A 128 3.50 -1.47 -7.76
CA ASN A 128 4.49 -2.14 -6.91
C ASN A 128 4.60 -1.41 -5.57
N ASP A 129 4.94 -2.15 -4.52
CA ASP A 129 5.27 -1.66 -3.20
C ASP A 129 6.36 -2.56 -2.59
N ALA A 130 6.74 -2.29 -1.35
CA ALA A 130 7.69 -3.09 -0.61
C ALA A 130 7.18 -3.40 0.79
N PHE A 131 7.42 -4.62 1.25
CA PHE A 131 7.27 -4.98 2.65
C PHE A 131 8.50 -4.49 3.41
N VAL A 132 8.31 -3.62 4.40
CA VAL A 132 9.40 -2.90 5.04
C VAL A 132 9.42 -3.12 6.54
N PHE A 133 10.63 -3.03 7.09
CA PHE A 133 10.88 -3.03 8.52
C PHE A 133 11.35 -1.67 8.97
N PHE A 134 10.96 -1.28 10.18
CA PHE A 134 11.32 0.00 10.76
C PHE A 134 11.56 -0.13 12.26
N VAL A 135 12.40 0.76 12.74
CA VAL A 135 12.76 0.91 14.15
C VAL A 135 12.59 2.37 14.57
N ASN A 136 12.64 2.63 15.88
CA ASN A 136 12.74 3.99 16.37
C ASN A 136 14.00 4.68 15.81
N LYS A 137 13.92 5.96 15.49
CA LYS A 137 15.04 6.73 14.90
C LYS A 137 16.32 6.70 15.75
N ASP A 138 16.18 6.55 17.08
CA ASP A 138 17.29 6.51 18.03
C ASP A 138 17.97 5.13 18.09
N ASN A 139 17.40 4.08 17.46
CA ASN A 139 18.04 2.78 17.35
C ASN A 139 19.26 2.88 16.40
N PRO A 140 20.47 2.44 16.77
CA PRO A 140 21.66 2.62 15.95
C PRO A 140 21.74 1.67 14.74
N VAL A 141 20.87 0.65 14.65
CA VAL A 141 20.86 -0.29 13.54
C VAL A 141 20.21 0.32 12.30
N ASP A 142 20.90 0.30 11.16
CA ASP A 142 20.42 0.85 9.89
C ASP A 142 20.09 -0.25 8.86
N SER A 143 20.55 -1.47 9.10
CA SER A 143 20.34 -2.60 8.17
C SER A 143 20.27 -3.92 8.92
N LEU A 144 19.41 -4.82 8.44
CA LEU A 144 19.37 -6.23 8.83
C LEU A 144 19.47 -7.11 7.58
N THR A 145 19.95 -8.34 7.76
CA THR A 145 19.83 -9.36 6.70
C THR A 145 18.49 -10.09 6.79
N MET A 146 18.06 -10.72 5.71
CA MET A 146 16.88 -11.59 5.72
C MET A 146 16.99 -12.69 6.79
N GLN A 147 18.19 -13.26 6.97
CA GLN A 147 18.42 -14.27 8.00
C GLN A 147 18.29 -13.70 9.43
N GLN A 148 18.77 -12.47 9.67
CA GLN A 148 18.60 -11.82 10.97
C GLN A 148 17.14 -11.53 11.28
N LEU A 149 16.36 -11.06 10.30
CA LEU A 149 14.91 -10.88 10.45
C LEU A 149 14.23 -12.20 10.81
N HIS A 150 14.51 -13.26 10.05
CA HIS A 150 13.99 -14.59 10.36
C HIS A 150 14.33 -15.01 11.80
N ASP A 151 15.59 -14.90 12.20
CA ASP A 151 16.05 -15.35 13.51
C ASP A 151 15.51 -14.49 14.67
N ILE A 152 15.20 -13.20 14.41
CA ILE A 152 14.49 -12.34 15.37
C ILE A 152 13.06 -12.84 15.58
N TYR A 153 12.29 -13.06 14.50
CA TYR A 153 10.90 -13.51 14.61
C TYR A 153 10.77 -14.98 15.03
N ALA A 154 11.84 -15.79 14.90
CA ALA A 154 11.94 -17.13 15.46
C ALA A 154 12.42 -17.15 16.92
N GLY A 155 12.61 -15.98 17.57
CA GLY A 155 13.07 -15.89 18.95
C GLY A 155 14.53 -16.30 19.19
N LYS A 156 15.34 -16.49 18.14
CA LYS A 156 16.75 -16.88 18.23
C LYS A 156 17.68 -15.70 18.51
N ILE A 157 17.35 -14.52 17.96
CA ILE A 157 18.02 -13.24 18.23
C ILE A 157 17.05 -12.39 19.03
N THR A 158 17.40 -12.06 20.27
CA THR A 158 16.51 -11.36 21.20
C THR A 158 17.07 -10.03 21.71
N ASN A 159 18.29 -9.70 21.32
CA ASN A 159 18.97 -8.49 21.78
C ASN A 159 19.64 -7.78 20.60
N TRP A 160 19.44 -6.46 20.51
CA TRP A 160 19.97 -5.63 19.44
C TRP A 160 21.50 -5.68 19.30
N LYS A 161 22.25 -5.94 20.40
CA LYS A 161 23.73 -6.10 20.33
C LYS A 161 24.17 -7.23 19.42
N GLU A 162 23.33 -8.25 19.22
CA GLU A 162 23.65 -9.40 18.37
C GLU A 162 23.66 -9.02 16.87
N VAL A 163 23.03 -7.89 16.54
CA VAL A 163 22.96 -7.35 15.18
C VAL A 163 23.61 -5.96 15.06
N GLY A 164 24.48 -5.60 16.00
CA GLY A 164 25.27 -4.37 15.95
C GLY A 164 24.63 -3.16 16.63
N GLY A 165 23.54 -3.35 17.34
CA GLY A 165 22.85 -2.33 18.12
C GLY A 165 23.33 -2.25 19.58
N ASN A 166 22.56 -1.56 20.39
CA ASN A 166 22.79 -1.41 21.84
C ASN A 166 22.47 -2.72 22.58
N ASP A 167 22.95 -2.84 23.84
CA ASP A 167 22.54 -3.94 24.72
C ASP A 167 21.11 -3.67 25.23
N GLU A 168 20.14 -4.00 24.41
CA GLU A 168 18.71 -3.74 24.61
C GLU A 168 17.89 -4.89 24.00
N GLU A 169 16.81 -5.31 24.68
CA GLU A 169 15.91 -6.35 24.20
C GLU A 169 15.23 -5.94 22.89
N ILE A 170 15.12 -6.87 21.94
CA ILE A 170 14.32 -6.68 20.73
C ILE A 170 12.85 -6.95 21.06
N ILE A 171 12.00 -5.95 20.76
CA ILE A 171 10.55 -6.07 20.88
C ILE A 171 9.99 -6.20 19.46
N ALA A 172 9.93 -7.43 18.97
CA ALA A 172 9.41 -7.74 17.64
C ALA A 172 7.87 -7.72 17.68
N TYR A 173 7.26 -6.62 17.26
CA TYR A 173 5.81 -6.52 17.18
C TYR A 173 5.26 -7.39 16.04
N GLN A 174 4.06 -7.91 16.23
CA GLN A 174 3.31 -8.66 15.23
C GLN A 174 1.90 -8.08 15.07
N ARG A 175 1.24 -8.42 13.97
CA ARG A 175 -0.13 -8.04 13.66
C ARG A 175 -1.08 -9.21 13.88
N ASN A 176 -2.37 -8.91 13.88
CA ASN A 176 -3.40 -9.95 13.94
C ASN A 176 -3.33 -10.85 12.71
N GLU A 177 -3.67 -12.13 12.90
CA GLU A 177 -3.80 -13.11 11.84
C GLU A 177 -4.74 -12.61 10.73
N GLY A 178 -4.45 -13.01 9.49
CA GLY A 178 -5.21 -12.61 8.31
C GLY A 178 -5.05 -11.14 7.89
N SER A 179 -4.37 -10.28 8.70
CA SER A 179 -4.06 -8.93 8.23
C SER A 179 -3.04 -8.97 7.10
N GLY A 180 -3.15 -8.05 6.12
CA GLY A 180 -2.23 -8.01 4.98
C GLY A 180 -0.75 -7.95 5.38
N SER A 181 -0.41 -7.23 6.46
CA SER A 181 0.99 -7.14 6.91
C SER A 181 1.45 -8.38 7.70
N GLN A 182 0.57 -9.10 8.41
CA GLN A 182 0.93 -10.40 9.01
C GLN A 182 1.16 -11.45 7.91
N THR A 183 0.29 -11.49 6.91
CA THR A 183 0.48 -12.32 5.71
C THR A 183 1.81 -12.02 5.03
N GLY A 184 2.20 -10.73 4.94
CA GLY A 184 3.50 -10.32 4.41
C GLY A 184 4.68 -10.86 5.23
N LEU A 185 4.60 -10.84 6.57
CA LEU A 185 5.63 -11.43 7.43
C LEU A 185 5.83 -12.92 7.12
N TYR A 186 4.75 -13.66 6.99
CA TYR A 186 4.78 -15.09 6.68
C TYR A 186 5.27 -15.38 5.26
N GLN A 187 4.93 -14.53 4.32
CA GLN A 187 5.33 -14.70 2.93
C GLN A 187 6.82 -14.43 2.71
N TYR A 188 7.39 -13.42 3.37
CA TYR A 188 8.74 -12.92 3.05
C TYR A 188 9.80 -13.36 4.05
N VAL A 189 9.46 -13.56 5.31
CA VAL A 189 10.47 -13.67 6.37
C VAL A 189 10.47 -15.03 7.05
N ILE A 190 9.32 -15.54 7.49
CA ILE A 190 9.24 -16.71 8.35
C ILE A 190 7.88 -17.40 8.18
N SER A 191 7.87 -18.73 8.17
CA SER A 191 6.61 -19.47 8.14
C SER A 191 5.82 -19.35 9.46
N GLU A 192 4.50 -19.50 9.38
CA GLU A 192 3.60 -19.38 10.54
C GLU A 192 3.92 -20.37 11.66
N ASP A 193 4.41 -21.57 11.31
CA ASP A 193 4.77 -22.62 12.26
C ASP A 193 6.16 -22.43 12.90
N GLU A 194 6.98 -21.51 12.40
CA GLU A 194 8.30 -21.19 12.94
C GLU A 194 8.34 -19.88 13.73
N VAL A 195 7.33 -19.00 13.52
CA VAL A 195 7.29 -17.71 14.22
C VAL A 195 7.03 -17.91 15.72
N GLU A 196 7.77 -17.19 16.56
CA GLU A 196 7.50 -17.17 18.00
C GLU A 196 6.17 -16.42 18.27
N ASP A 197 5.24 -17.05 19.00
CA ASP A 197 4.00 -16.42 19.40
C ASP A 197 4.30 -15.20 20.30
N PRO A 198 3.91 -13.99 19.91
CA PRO A 198 4.15 -12.82 20.72
C PRO A 198 3.25 -12.85 21.95
N VAL A 199 3.72 -12.31 23.07
CA VAL A 199 2.83 -11.98 24.19
C VAL A 199 1.78 -10.99 23.72
N THR A 200 0.60 -10.97 24.36
CA THR A 200 -0.56 -10.18 23.92
C THR A 200 -0.23 -8.71 23.66
N GLU A 201 0.64 -8.11 24.47
CA GLU A 201 1.06 -6.70 24.37
C GLU A 201 1.90 -6.41 23.12
N LYS A 202 2.53 -7.45 22.54
CA LYS A 202 3.32 -7.33 21.30
C LYS A 202 2.47 -7.58 20.04
N ARG A 203 1.18 -7.88 20.17
CA ARG A 203 0.25 -8.09 19.05
C ARG A 203 -0.62 -6.86 18.82
N ILE A 204 -0.39 -6.15 17.73
CA ILE A 204 -1.03 -4.87 17.41
C ILE A 204 -2.20 -5.07 16.44
N GLY A 205 -3.38 -4.54 16.82
CA GLY A 205 -4.63 -4.76 16.10
C GLY A 205 -4.78 -4.01 14.77
N ASP A 206 -4.18 -2.83 14.63
CA ASP A 206 -4.32 -1.99 13.44
C ASP A 206 -2.97 -1.64 12.81
N MET A 207 -3.02 -1.13 11.58
CA MET A 207 -1.82 -0.89 10.77
C MET A 207 -1.04 0.34 11.24
N GLY A 208 -1.70 1.37 11.73
CA GLY A 208 -1.06 2.58 12.30
C GLY A 208 -0.48 2.31 13.67
N GLY A 209 -1.16 1.54 14.50
CA GLY A 209 -0.74 1.25 15.87
C GLY A 209 0.65 0.59 15.98
N ILE A 210 1.10 -0.17 14.96
CA ILE A 210 2.48 -0.72 14.98
C ILE A 210 3.52 0.37 14.76
N ILE A 211 3.20 1.42 13.99
CA ILE A 211 4.07 2.58 13.80
C ILE A 211 4.13 3.38 15.10
N ASP A 212 2.97 3.66 15.71
CA ASP A 212 2.89 4.37 17.00
C ASP A 212 3.65 3.63 18.11
N ALA A 213 3.61 2.29 18.12
CA ALA A 213 4.33 1.47 19.09
C ALA A 213 5.85 1.63 18.96
N VAL A 214 6.36 1.68 17.73
CA VAL A 214 7.79 1.87 17.43
C VAL A 214 8.23 3.32 17.67
N ALA A 215 7.34 4.28 17.44
CA ALA A 215 7.66 5.70 17.62
C ALA A 215 7.63 6.13 19.09
N TYR A 216 6.60 5.74 19.85
CA TYR A 216 6.22 6.45 21.07
C TYR A 216 6.09 5.62 22.36
N TYR A 217 6.03 4.29 22.31
CA TYR A 217 5.87 3.49 23.51
C TYR A 217 7.13 3.56 24.39
N ASP A 218 7.00 3.32 25.68
CA ASP A 218 8.10 3.41 26.65
C ASP A 218 9.33 2.56 26.28
N ASN A 219 9.11 1.49 25.50
CA ASN A 219 10.13 0.58 25.00
C ASN A 219 10.42 0.76 23.48
N ALA A 220 10.05 1.90 22.90
CA ALA A 220 10.18 2.17 21.47
C ALA A 220 11.60 1.95 20.92
N LYS A 221 12.65 2.22 21.69
CA LYS A 221 14.05 2.04 21.25
C LYS A 221 14.40 0.60 20.96
N GLY A 222 13.81 -0.37 21.66
CA GLY A 222 13.94 -1.79 21.41
C GLY A 222 12.99 -2.35 20.36
N ALA A 223 12.01 -1.54 19.92
CA ALA A 223 10.95 -1.99 19.05
C ALA A 223 11.40 -2.25 17.61
N LEU A 224 10.86 -3.32 17.02
CA LEU A 224 10.92 -3.64 15.59
C LEU A 224 9.48 -3.77 15.08
N GLY A 225 9.14 -2.99 14.07
CA GLY A 225 7.86 -3.04 13.39
C GLY A 225 8.01 -3.33 11.90
N TYR A 226 6.88 -3.66 11.26
CA TYR A 226 6.81 -3.88 9.82
C TYR A 226 5.48 -3.40 9.25
N SER A 227 5.50 -3.03 7.98
CA SER A 227 4.31 -2.65 7.22
C SER A 227 4.65 -2.61 5.73
N TYR A 228 3.80 -1.95 4.94
CA TYR A 228 4.06 -1.67 3.53
C TYR A 228 4.60 -0.24 3.38
N LEU A 229 5.58 -0.06 2.48
CA LEU A 229 6.30 1.20 2.31
C LEU A 229 5.35 2.37 2.06
N TYR A 230 4.40 2.19 1.14
CA TYR A 230 3.44 3.24 0.81
C TYR A 230 2.66 3.71 2.05
N PHE A 231 2.19 2.78 2.87
CA PHE A 231 1.46 3.12 4.10
C PHE A 231 2.32 3.91 5.07
N VAL A 232 3.54 3.46 5.34
CA VAL A 232 4.47 4.11 6.29
C VAL A 232 4.88 5.50 5.82
N THR A 233 5.07 5.68 4.51
CA THR A 233 5.64 6.93 3.98
C THR A 233 4.58 7.95 3.55
N ASN A 234 3.36 7.52 3.23
CA ASN A 234 2.35 8.40 2.63
C ASN A 234 1.03 8.47 3.40
N GLN A 235 0.67 7.42 4.16
CA GLN A 235 -0.59 7.41 4.90
C GLN A 235 -0.41 7.61 6.41
N HIS A 236 0.67 7.09 6.99
CA HIS A 236 0.96 7.16 8.42
C HIS A 236 2.44 7.45 8.65
N PHE A 237 2.92 8.54 8.04
CA PHE A 237 4.31 8.98 8.20
C PHE A 237 4.57 9.47 9.62
N ASP A 238 5.69 9.04 10.20
CA ASP A 238 6.17 9.49 11.49
C ASP A 238 7.68 9.76 11.44
N GLU A 239 8.13 10.91 11.95
CA GLU A 239 9.54 11.32 11.97
C GLU A 239 10.36 10.63 13.06
N ASP A 240 9.72 9.93 13.98
CA ASP A 240 10.34 9.20 15.08
C ASP A 240 10.68 7.74 14.73
N ILE A 241 10.37 7.29 13.50
CA ILE A 241 10.82 6.00 12.97
C ILE A 241 11.79 6.18 11.82
N LYS A 242 12.58 5.12 11.56
CA LYS A 242 13.41 4.98 10.38
C LYS A 242 13.25 3.61 9.74
N LEU A 243 13.22 3.57 8.41
CA LEU A 243 13.19 2.34 7.64
C LEU A 243 14.57 1.65 7.66
N LEU A 244 14.58 0.33 7.76
CA LEU A 244 15.80 -0.46 7.67
C LEU A 244 16.10 -0.86 6.23
N ALA A 245 17.37 -0.81 5.86
CA ALA A 245 17.84 -1.52 4.67
C ALA A 245 17.85 -3.03 4.93
N ILE A 246 17.52 -3.84 3.92
CA ILE A 246 17.54 -5.29 4.03
C ILE A 246 18.55 -5.85 3.03
N ASP A 247 19.46 -6.68 3.52
CA ASP A 247 20.63 -7.18 2.76
C ASP A 247 21.44 -6.04 2.10
N GLY A 248 21.45 -4.86 2.74
CA GLY A 248 22.15 -3.67 2.27
C GLY A 248 21.39 -2.83 1.24
N PHE A 249 20.15 -3.17 0.89
CA PHE A 249 19.31 -2.39 -0.02
C PHE A 249 18.24 -1.62 0.75
N ALA A 250 18.22 -0.30 0.57
CA ALA A 250 17.15 0.54 1.12
C ALA A 250 15.83 0.31 0.36
N PRO A 251 14.67 0.44 1.03
CA PRO A 251 13.37 0.30 0.38
C PRO A 251 12.98 1.59 -0.36
N ASP A 252 13.76 1.98 -1.35
CA ASP A 252 13.52 3.16 -2.20
C ASP A 252 13.00 2.76 -3.60
N LYS A 253 12.50 3.77 -4.33
CA LYS A 253 11.92 3.57 -5.67
C LYS A 253 12.91 2.88 -6.62
N GLU A 254 14.21 3.24 -6.59
CA GLU A 254 15.22 2.65 -7.48
C GLU A 254 15.44 1.18 -7.20
N ASN A 255 15.60 0.80 -5.93
CA ASN A 255 15.81 -0.59 -5.53
C ASN A 255 14.56 -1.45 -5.74
N ILE A 256 13.35 -0.87 -5.58
CA ILE A 256 12.09 -1.56 -5.87
C ILE A 256 11.95 -1.78 -7.38
N GLN A 257 12.09 -0.75 -8.20
CA GLN A 257 11.96 -0.86 -9.66
C GLN A 257 13.02 -1.76 -10.28
N SER A 258 14.24 -1.77 -9.75
CA SER A 258 15.33 -2.62 -10.25
C SER A 258 15.31 -4.05 -9.72
N GLY A 259 14.38 -4.39 -8.80
CA GLY A 259 14.28 -5.72 -8.21
C GLY A 259 15.39 -6.05 -7.21
N LYS A 260 16.15 -5.07 -6.71
CA LYS A 260 17.24 -5.28 -5.74
C LYS A 260 16.74 -5.41 -4.31
N TYR A 261 15.68 -4.69 -3.93
CA TYR A 261 15.08 -4.84 -2.61
C TYR A 261 14.42 -6.22 -2.51
N PRO A 262 14.68 -7.02 -1.46
CA PRO A 262 14.31 -8.45 -1.47
C PRO A 262 12.82 -8.71 -1.26
N MET A 263 12.06 -7.76 -0.69
CA MET A 263 10.65 -7.95 -0.32
C MET A 263 9.73 -7.03 -1.12
N ILE A 264 9.78 -7.15 -2.44
CA ILE A 264 8.89 -6.41 -3.34
C ILE A 264 7.54 -7.12 -3.38
N THR A 265 6.47 -6.36 -3.29
CA THR A 265 5.09 -6.81 -3.40
C THR A 265 4.34 -6.03 -4.47
N GLN A 266 3.11 -6.44 -4.76
CA GLN A 266 2.25 -5.79 -5.73
C GLN A 266 0.86 -5.57 -5.17
N TYR A 267 0.35 -4.36 -5.31
CA TYR A 267 -1.06 -4.09 -5.14
C TYR A 267 -1.81 -4.55 -6.38
N CYS A 268 -2.86 -5.32 -6.18
CA CYS A 268 -3.63 -5.96 -7.24
C CYS A 268 -5.10 -5.52 -7.23
N CYS A 269 -5.67 -5.43 -8.41
CA CYS A 269 -7.08 -5.63 -8.62
C CYS A 269 -7.36 -7.12 -8.51
N VAL A 270 -8.28 -7.54 -7.63
CA VAL A 270 -8.61 -8.95 -7.39
C VAL A 270 -10.09 -9.15 -7.67
N ILE A 271 -10.42 -10.14 -8.48
CA ILE A 271 -11.78 -10.47 -8.89
C ILE A 271 -12.01 -11.98 -8.84
N ASN A 272 -13.28 -12.39 -8.87
CA ASN A 272 -13.59 -13.76 -9.29
C ASN A 272 -13.22 -13.92 -10.78
N LYS A 273 -12.42 -14.92 -11.11
CA LYS A 273 -11.96 -15.23 -12.48
C LYS A 273 -13.12 -15.38 -13.47
N ASP A 274 -14.30 -15.80 -13.00
CA ASP A 274 -15.48 -16.02 -13.82
C ASP A 274 -16.22 -14.71 -14.21
N GLN A 275 -15.70 -13.55 -13.82
CA GLN A 275 -16.21 -12.26 -14.29
C GLN A 275 -16.20 -12.20 -15.83
N PRO A 276 -17.34 -11.83 -16.47
CA PRO A 276 -17.43 -11.74 -17.93
C PRO A 276 -16.32 -10.85 -18.51
N ALA A 277 -15.80 -11.24 -19.67
CA ALA A 277 -14.69 -10.53 -20.32
C ALA A 277 -15.01 -9.09 -20.71
N ASP A 278 -16.30 -8.76 -20.94
CA ASP A 278 -16.80 -7.44 -21.30
C ASP A 278 -17.40 -6.67 -20.10
N SER A 279 -17.28 -7.20 -18.88
CA SER A 279 -17.81 -6.58 -17.67
C SER A 279 -17.20 -5.21 -17.39
N VAL A 280 -17.96 -4.37 -16.68
CA VAL A 280 -17.47 -3.07 -16.19
C VAL A 280 -16.24 -3.24 -15.29
N VAL A 281 -16.23 -4.29 -14.48
CA VAL A 281 -15.11 -4.62 -13.60
C VAL A 281 -13.81 -4.80 -14.39
N ARG A 282 -13.82 -5.60 -15.47
CA ARG A 282 -12.62 -5.80 -16.31
C ARG A 282 -12.18 -4.52 -17.01
N LYS A 283 -13.12 -3.66 -17.43
CA LYS A 283 -12.78 -2.34 -18.00
C LYS A 283 -12.11 -1.41 -16.97
N ILE A 284 -12.53 -1.47 -15.70
CA ILE A 284 -11.85 -0.75 -14.60
C ILE A 284 -10.42 -1.28 -14.44
N ILE A 285 -10.22 -2.59 -14.43
CA ILE A 285 -8.89 -3.20 -14.33
C ILE A 285 -7.99 -2.79 -15.50
N ASP A 286 -8.50 -2.84 -16.74
CA ASP A 286 -7.78 -2.40 -17.93
C ASP A 286 -7.37 -0.92 -17.83
N TRP A 287 -8.25 -0.07 -17.30
CA TRP A 287 -7.94 1.32 -17.06
C TRP A 287 -6.86 1.49 -15.98
N CYS A 288 -6.95 0.79 -14.84
CA CYS A 288 -5.97 0.85 -13.75
C CYS A 288 -4.55 0.45 -14.22
N THR A 289 -4.46 -0.52 -15.12
CA THR A 289 -3.18 -1.02 -15.68
C THR A 289 -2.75 -0.29 -16.95
N GLY A 290 -3.64 0.53 -17.52
CA GLY A 290 -3.39 1.37 -18.67
C GLY A 290 -2.66 2.67 -18.34
N PRO A 291 -2.31 3.51 -19.35
CA PRO A 291 -1.51 4.71 -19.13
C PRO A 291 -2.07 5.68 -18.08
N GLN A 292 -3.41 5.85 -18.04
CA GLN A 292 -4.07 6.79 -17.11
C GLN A 292 -4.04 6.28 -15.67
N GLY A 293 -4.30 5.00 -15.45
CA GLY A 293 -4.21 4.38 -14.12
C GLY A 293 -2.77 4.35 -13.61
N GLN A 294 -1.79 4.11 -14.50
CA GLN A 294 -0.37 4.14 -14.13
C GLN A 294 0.11 5.57 -13.80
N GLN A 295 -0.39 6.57 -14.52
CA GLN A 295 -0.17 7.97 -14.18
C GLN A 295 -0.78 8.29 -12.80
N LEU A 296 -2.02 7.87 -12.54
CA LEU A 296 -2.65 8.03 -11.23
C LEU A 296 -1.83 7.36 -10.11
N ALA A 297 -1.32 6.15 -10.35
CA ALA A 297 -0.47 5.46 -9.38
C ALA A 297 0.77 6.30 -9.04
N GLU A 298 1.45 6.88 -10.04
CA GLU A 298 2.62 7.74 -9.83
C GLU A 298 2.26 9.05 -9.11
N GLU A 299 1.15 9.69 -9.47
CA GLU A 299 0.66 10.92 -8.83
C GLU A 299 0.31 10.70 -7.35
N LEU A 300 -0.12 9.51 -6.99
CA LEU A 300 -0.40 9.08 -5.62
C LEU A 300 0.82 8.49 -4.90
N TYR A 301 2.02 8.56 -5.49
CA TYR A 301 3.28 8.05 -4.95
C TYR A 301 3.40 6.53 -4.84
N TYR A 302 2.53 5.77 -5.50
CA TYR A 302 2.78 4.34 -5.72
C TYR A 302 3.89 4.15 -6.77
N VAL A 303 4.52 2.98 -6.77
CA VAL A 303 5.49 2.62 -7.81
C VAL A 303 4.76 1.93 -8.96
N PRO A 304 4.63 2.55 -10.14
CA PRO A 304 3.94 1.95 -11.29
C PRO A 304 4.52 0.59 -11.67
N VAL A 305 3.69 -0.30 -12.23
CA VAL A 305 4.12 -1.62 -12.72
C VAL A 305 4.76 -1.58 -14.11
N LYS A 306 4.62 -0.44 -14.82
CA LYS A 306 5.16 -0.22 -16.19
C LYS A 306 5.91 1.10 -16.27
#